data_2bc5c36d2b8f8683ca355f91d0bbc674
#
_entry.id   2bc5c36d2b8f8683ca355f91d0bbc674
#
_cell.length_a   1.000
_cell.length_b   1.000
_cell.length_c   1.000
_cell.angle_alpha   90.00
_cell.angle_beta   90.00
_cell.angle_gamma   90.00
#
_symmetry.space_group_name_H-M   'P 1'
#
loop_
_entity.id
_entity.type
_entity.pdbx_description
1 polymer ?
#
loop_
_entity_poly.entity_id
_entity_poly.type
_entity_poly.pdbx_seq_one_letter_code
_entity_poly.pdbx_strand_id
1 'polypeptide(L)'
;FQYIDSEQRLRQPLVRTGETLTETPWLDTMQTVIDRLSDIHRKHGPESIAGLITARCTNEELYLFQKLMRAGLRTNQLDSSARYGHLNYVHALRHAVGVCRPLNDWEDLTKAKAILVIGSNITETNPLTAVRIKEAIRVYHSQVIVVDSANPNIAQLASHPLLVKPGSESFLIDGLVKSV
;
A
#
# COMPACT_ATOMS: atom_id res chain seq x y z
N PHE A 1 -4.77 -1.24 -18.61
CA PHE A 1 -6.19 -1.68 -18.74
C PHE A 1 -6.34 -3.14 -19.18
N GLN A 2 -5.34 -3.75 -19.84
CA GLN A 2 -5.41 -5.12 -20.36
C GLN A 2 -5.76 -6.19 -19.31
N TYR A 3 -5.40 -5.98 -18.02
CA TYR A 3 -5.71 -6.94 -16.94
C TYR A 3 -7.19 -6.97 -16.55
N ILE A 4 -7.96 -5.91 -16.84
CA ILE A 4 -9.38 -5.83 -16.47
C ILE A 4 -10.21 -6.85 -17.24
N ASP A 5 -9.91 -6.99 -18.54
CA ASP A 5 -10.61 -7.90 -19.45
C ASP A 5 -9.83 -9.17 -19.76
N SER A 6 -8.78 -9.46 -18.98
CA SER A 6 -7.98 -10.66 -19.15
C SER A 6 -8.82 -11.93 -18.97
N GLU A 7 -8.67 -12.90 -19.86
CA GLU A 7 -9.28 -14.22 -19.75
C GLU A 7 -8.78 -15.00 -18.52
N GLN A 8 -7.58 -14.66 -18.03
CA GLN A 8 -7.00 -15.25 -16.81
C GLN A 8 -7.60 -14.69 -15.52
N ARG A 9 -8.43 -13.64 -15.62
CA ARG A 9 -9.08 -13.06 -14.45
C ARG A 9 -10.16 -13.99 -13.92
N LEU A 10 -10.10 -14.30 -12.64
CA LEU A 10 -11.13 -15.11 -11.98
C LEU A 10 -12.47 -14.35 -11.97
N ARG A 11 -13.51 -14.99 -12.49
CA ARG A 11 -14.88 -14.46 -12.54
C ARG A 11 -15.82 -15.20 -11.58
N GLN A 12 -15.44 -16.39 -11.16
CA GLN A 12 -16.14 -17.23 -10.20
C GLN A 12 -15.18 -17.68 -9.10
N PRO A 13 -15.68 -17.98 -7.90
CA PRO A 13 -14.87 -18.57 -6.87
C PRO A 13 -14.34 -19.94 -7.30
N LEU A 14 -13.14 -20.26 -6.82
CA LEU A 14 -12.54 -21.57 -7.01
C LEU A 14 -12.40 -22.28 -5.66
N VAL A 15 -12.90 -23.49 -5.56
CA VAL A 15 -12.74 -24.36 -4.40
C VAL A 15 -11.85 -25.54 -4.77
N ARG A 16 -10.91 -25.88 -3.89
CA ARG A 16 -10.03 -27.03 -4.09
C ARG A 16 -10.77 -28.33 -3.84
N THR A 17 -10.85 -29.15 -4.87
CA THR A 17 -11.40 -30.51 -4.81
C THR A 17 -10.29 -31.48 -5.18
N GLY A 18 -9.69 -32.13 -4.18
CA GLY A 18 -8.49 -32.93 -4.38
C GLY A 18 -7.28 -32.06 -4.76
N GLU A 19 -6.67 -32.34 -5.91
CA GLU A 19 -5.51 -31.58 -6.42
C GLU A 19 -5.89 -30.42 -7.34
N THR A 20 -7.15 -30.34 -7.77
CA THR A 20 -7.62 -29.31 -8.72
C THR A 20 -8.43 -28.20 -8.05
N LEU A 21 -8.41 -27.03 -8.70
CA LEU A 21 -9.29 -25.91 -8.36
C LEU A 21 -10.50 -25.97 -9.29
N THR A 22 -11.71 -26.01 -8.74
CA THR A 22 -12.97 -26.14 -9.49
C THR A 22 -13.81 -24.90 -9.27
N GLU A 23 -14.39 -24.36 -10.33
CA GLU A 23 -15.37 -23.27 -10.24
C GLU A 23 -16.58 -23.73 -9.43
N THR A 24 -16.97 -22.92 -8.47
CA THR A 24 -18.05 -23.24 -7.53
C THR A 24 -18.95 -22.00 -7.37
N PRO A 25 -20.28 -22.17 -7.29
CA PRO A 25 -21.19 -21.08 -7.05
C PRO A 25 -20.86 -20.31 -5.76
N TRP A 26 -21.15 -19.03 -5.73
CA TRP A 26 -20.85 -18.16 -4.58
C TRP A 26 -21.44 -18.65 -3.28
N LEU A 27 -22.72 -19.09 -3.29
CA LEU A 27 -23.40 -19.57 -2.08
C LEU A 27 -22.71 -20.80 -1.49
N ASP A 28 -22.36 -21.76 -2.33
CA ASP A 28 -21.71 -23.01 -1.90
C ASP A 28 -20.29 -22.73 -1.38
N THR A 29 -19.61 -21.81 -2.04
CA THR A 29 -18.26 -21.36 -1.59
C THR A 29 -18.35 -20.67 -0.24
N MET A 30 -19.29 -19.75 -0.04
CA MET A 30 -19.50 -19.06 1.23
C MET A 30 -19.87 -20.04 2.34
N GLN A 31 -20.75 -21.00 2.08
CA GLN A 31 -21.08 -22.03 3.05
C GLN A 31 -19.85 -22.85 3.45
N THR A 32 -19.02 -23.25 2.46
CA THR A 32 -17.77 -23.97 2.71
C THR A 32 -16.82 -23.16 3.62
N VAL A 33 -16.69 -21.84 3.38
CA VAL A 33 -15.85 -20.96 4.20
C VAL A 33 -16.41 -20.85 5.63
N ILE A 34 -17.70 -20.63 5.77
CA ILE A 34 -18.38 -20.52 7.07
C ILE A 34 -18.20 -21.79 7.88
N ASP A 35 -18.46 -22.95 7.29
CA ASP A 35 -18.35 -24.24 7.96
C ASP A 35 -16.93 -24.51 8.43
N ARG A 36 -15.93 -24.27 7.59
CA ARG A 36 -14.52 -24.46 7.95
C ARG A 36 -14.07 -23.51 9.06
N LEU A 37 -14.39 -22.23 8.96
CA LEU A 37 -14.03 -21.25 9.99
C LEU A 37 -14.72 -21.56 11.32
N SER A 38 -16.01 -21.95 11.28
CA SER A 38 -16.76 -22.34 12.47
C SER A 38 -16.20 -23.59 13.12
N ASP A 39 -15.78 -24.57 12.33
CA ASP A 39 -15.17 -25.79 12.84
C ASP A 39 -13.82 -25.53 13.50
N ILE A 40 -12.96 -24.72 12.88
CA ILE A 40 -11.67 -24.32 13.44
C ILE A 40 -11.89 -23.55 14.74
N HIS A 41 -12.78 -22.56 14.72
CA HIS A 41 -13.11 -21.76 15.90
C HIS A 41 -13.61 -22.63 17.07
N ARG A 42 -14.50 -23.59 16.78
CA ARG A 42 -15.06 -24.49 17.79
C ARG A 42 -14.01 -25.44 18.37
N LYS A 43 -13.10 -25.98 17.54
CA LYS A 43 -12.09 -26.98 17.93
C LYS A 43 -10.88 -26.37 18.60
N HIS A 44 -10.44 -25.20 18.16
CA HIS A 44 -9.14 -24.59 18.51
C HIS A 44 -9.25 -23.22 19.14
N GLY A 45 -10.47 -22.63 19.20
CA GLY A 45 -10.70 -21.30 19.76
C GLY A 45 -10.39 -20.16 18.79
N PRO A 46 -10.77 -18.92 19.18
CA PRO A 46 -10.63 -17.75 18.33
C PRO A 46 -9.19 -17.40 17.94
N GLU A 47 -8.24 -17.68 18.83
CA GLU A 47 -6.81 -17.36 18.61
C GLU A 47 -6.14 -18.23 17.54
N SER A 48 -6.82 -19.28 17.07
CA SER A 48 -6.34 -20.14 15.97
C SER A 48 -6.59 -19.53 14.59
N ILE A 49 -7.33 -18.42 14.51
CA ILE A 49 -7.69 -17.76 13.26
C ILE A 49 -7.04 -16.38 13.23
N ALA A 50 -6.29 -16.14 12.18
CA ALA A 50 -5.68 -14.83 11.90
C ALA A 50 -6.17 -14.29 10.55
N GLY A 51 -6.24 -12.98 10.44
CA GLY A 51 -6.66 -12.28 9.22
C GLY A 51 -5.62 -11.30 8.71
N LEU A 52 -5.34 -11.34 7.42
CA LEU A 52 -4.49 -10.39 6.73
C LEU A 52 -5.28 -9.68 5.65
N ILE A 53 -5.21 -8.35 5.62
CA ILE A 53 -5.89 -7.54 4.62
C ILE A 53 -4.92 -6.55 3.98
N THR A 54 -5.17 -6.19 2.74
CA THR A 54 -4.35 -5.21 2.03
C THR A 54 -4.87 -3.79 2.23
N ALA A 55 -3.96 -2.82 2.27
CA ALA A 55 -4.30 -1.39 2.26
C ALA A 55 -4.91 -0.90 0.92
N ARG A 56 -5.00 -1.77 -0.08
CA ARG A 56 -5.63 -1.47 -1.39
C ARG A 56 -7.14 -1.69 -1.39
N CYS A 57 -7.71 -2.19 -0.30
CA CYS A 57 -9.15 -2.31 -0.10
C CYS A 57 -9.80 -0.95 0.19
N THR A 58 -11.10 -0.85 -0.06
CA THR A 58 -11.87 0.33 0.35
C THR A 58 -12.00 0.41 1.88
N ASN A 59 -12.36 1.57 2.39
CA ASN A 59 -12.58 1.75 3.83
C ASN A 59 -13.70 0.85 4.36
N GLU A 60 -14.74 0.63 3.55
CA GLU A 60 -15.87 -0.26 3.86
C GLU A 60 -15.41 -1.71 3.98
N GLU A 61 -14.59 -2.18 3.06
CA GLU A 61 -14.02 -3.54 3.11
C GLU A 61 -13.12 -3.72 4.33
N LEU A 62 -12.27 -2.74 4.64
CA LEU A 62 -11.42 -2.74 5.83
C LEU A 62 -12.25 -2.79 7.12
N TYR A 63 -13.34 -2.00 7.19
CA TYR A 63 -14.25 -1.99 8.31
C TYR A 63 -14.98 -3.34 8.48
N LEU A 64 -15.54 -3.88 7.40
CA LEU A 64 -16.26 -5.15 7.41
C LEU A 64 -15.33 -6.32 7.77
N PHE A 65 -14.09 -6.31 7.27
CA PHE A 65 -13.10 -7.31 7.64
C PHE A 65 -12.76 -7.24 9.13
N GLN A 66 -12.52 -6.05 9.67
CA GLN A 66 -12.29 -5.88 11.10
C GLN A 66 -13.49 -6.34 11.93
N LYS A 67 -14.71 -6.04 11.49
CA LYS A 67 -15.94 -6.47 12.15
C LYS A 67 -16.11 -7.99 12.12
N LEU A 68 -15.81 -8.65 10.99
CA LEU A 68 -15.80 -10.09 10.87
C LEU A 68 -14.84 -10.73 11.88
N MET A 69 -13.60 -10.24 11.94
CA MET A 69 -12.58 -10.79 12.82
C MET A 69 -12.93 -10.59 14.29
N ARG A 70 -13.28 -9.37 14.70
CA ARG A 70 -13.50 -9.03 16.12
C ARG A 70 -14.87 -9.42 16.64
N ALA A 71 -15.93 -9.13 15.91
CA ALA A 71 -17.31 -9.42 16.35
C ALA A 71 -17.77 -10.82 15.94
N GLY A 72 -17.42 -11.28 14.74
CA GLY A 72 -17.82 -12.59 14.23
C GLY A 72 -16.95 -13.71 14.80
N LEU A 73 -15.67 -13.67 14.53
CA LEU A 73 -14.70 -14.72 14.91
C LEU A 73 -14.09 -14.51 16.31
N ARG A 74 -14.35 -13.38 16.95
CA ARG A 74 -13.89 -13.02 18.31
C ARG A 74 -12.37 -13.08 18.48
N THR A 75 -11.61 -12.80 17.43
CA THR A 75 -10.15 -12.72 17.46
C THR A 75 -9.66 -11.31 17.14
N ASN A 76 -8.56 -10.91 17.74
CA ASN A 76 -7.85 -9.67 17.41
C ASN A 76 -6.56 -9.94 16.61
N GLN A 77 -6.36 -11.18 16.16
CA GLN A 77 -5.25 -11.58 15.31
C GLN A 77 -5.49 -11.10 13.87
N LEU A 78 -5.39 -9.79 13.68
CA LEU A 78 -5.53 -9.19 12.36
C LEU A 78 -4.41 -8.19 12.09
N ASP A 79 -3.96 -8.13 10.85
CA ASP A 79 -2.93 -7.22 10.41
C ASP A 79 -3.18 -6.73 8.98
N SER A 80 -2.44 -5.70 8.59
CA SER A 80 -2.53 -5.10 7.27
C SER A 80 -1.15 -4.86 6.67
N SER A 81 -1.06 -4.92 5.35
CA SER A 81 0.15 -4.55 4.61
C SER A 81 0.59 -3.11 4.86
N ALA A 82 -0.29 -2.24 5.37
CA ALA A 82 0.02 -0.88 5.77
C ALA A 82 1.06 -0.81 6.91
N ARG A 83 1.22 -1.87 7.71
CA ARG A 83 2.21 -1.94 8.78
C ARG A 83 3.62 -1.59 8.31
N TYR A 84 4.03 -2.12 7.18
CA TYR A 84 5.40 -1.95 6.67
C TYR A 84 5.65 -0.63 5.93
N GLY A 85 4.64 -0.07 5.29
CA GLY A 85 4.82 1.11 4.43
C GLY A 85 4.23 2.41 4.98
N HIS A 86 3.27 2.33 5.90
CA HIS A 86 2.49 3.51 6.30
C HIS A 86 2.54 3.83 7.79
N LEU A 87 2.72 2.84 8.65
CA LEU A 87 2.64 3.05 10.10
C LEU A 87 3.68 4.04 10.61
N ASN A 88 4.93 3.93 10.16
CA ASN A 88 6.00 4.84 10.55
C ASN A 88 5.72 6.28 10.13
N TYR A 89 5.16 6.47 8.92
CA TYR A 89 4.74 7.79 8.43
C TYR A 89 3.63 8.39 9.31
N VAL A 90 2.60 7.61 9.64
CA VAL A 90 1.51 8.05 10.53
C VAL A 90 2.04 8.45 11.91
N HIS A 91 2.93 7.65 12.49
CA HIS A 91 3.57 7.97 13.77
C HIS A 91 4.40 9.26 13.68
N ALA A 92 5.22 9.40 12.66
CA ALA A 92 6.04 10.60 12.47
C ALA A 92 5.19 11.86 12.32
N LEU A 93 4.14 11.84 11.50
CA LEU A 93 3.21 12.96 11.34
C LEU A 93 2.52 13.31 12.65
N ARG A 94 2.02 12.30 13.37
CA ARG A 94 1.34 12.53 14.63
C ARG A 94 2.26 13.19 15.67
N HIS A 95 3.51 12.79 15.73
CA HIS A 95 4.50 13.38 16.64
C HIS A 95 4.94 14.78 16.20
N ALA A 96 5.18 14.97 14.90
CA ALA A 96 5.70 16.25 14.39
C ALA A 96 4.63 17.36 14.32
N VAL A 97 3.42 17.03 13.87
CA VAL A 97 2.38 18.03 13.55
C VAL A 97 1.01 17.74 14.18
N GLY A 98 0.88 16.67 14.96
CA GLY A 98 -0.35 16.33 15.70
C GLY A 98 -1.47 15.73 14.86
N VAL A 99 -1.29 15.53 13.56
CA VAL A 99 -2.30 14.98 12.63
C VAL A 99 -1.79 13.75 11.90
N CYS A 100 -2.71 12.93 11.39
CA CYS A 100 -2.41 11.69 10.67
C CYS A 100 -3.00 11.68 9.25
N ARG A 101 -2.96 12.82 8.57
CA ARG A 101 -3.48 12.98 7.22
C ARG A 101 -2.47 13.73 6.34
N PRO A 102 -2.54 13.61 5.00
CA PRO A 102 -1.78 14.47 4.10
C PRO A 102 -2.04 15.95 4.42
N LEU A 103 -0.99 16.76 4.39
CA LEU A 103 -1.05 18.18 4.74
C LEU A 103 -1.26 19.05 3.50
N ASN A 104 -0.93 18.57 2.32
CA ASN A 104 -0.95 19.29 1.06
C ASN A 104 -1.85 18.59 0.05
N ASP A 105 -2.38 19.38 -0.87
CA ASP A 105 -3.14 18.89 -2.02
C ASP A 105 -2.20 18.52 -3.18
N TRP A 106 -2.71 17.71 -4.10
CA TRP A 106 -1.98 17.29 -5.29
C TRP A 106 -1.60 18.45 -6.21
N GLU A 107 -2.38 19.53 -6.18
CA GLU A 107 -2.10 20.74 -6.93
C GLU A 107 -0.88 21.47 -6.43
N ASP A 108 -0.61 21.42 -5.13
CA ASP A 108 0.59 22.03 -4.54
C ASP A 108 1.85 21.37 -5.07
N LEU A 109 1.81 20.05 -5.31
CA LEU A 109 2.91 19.32 -5.90
C LEU A 109 3.26 19.83 -7.31
N THR A 110 2.24 20.14 -8.12
CA THR A 110 2.48 20.66 -9.49
C THR A 110 3.08 22.06 -9.49
N LYS A 111 2.82 22.86 -8.48
CA LYS A 111 3.31 24.25 -8.34
C LYS A 111 4.65 24.35 -7.62
N ALA A 112 5.14 23.26 -7.06
CA ALA A 112 6.41 23.23 -6.33
C ALA A 112 7.58 23.51 -7.29
N LYS A 113 8.50 24.42 -6.93
CA LYS A 113 9.69 24.72 -7.72
C LYS A 113 10.76 23.65 -7.60
N ALA A 114 10.79 22.95 -6.46
CA ALA A 114 11.65 21.82 -6.20
C ALA A 114 10.87 20.68 -5.56
N ILE A 115 11.12 19.46 -6.00
CA ILE A 115 10.48 18.24 -5.50
C ILE A 115 11.58 17.26 -5.12
N LEU A 116 11.55 16.78 -3.89
CA LEU A 116 12.46 15.76 -3.39
C LEU A 116 11.70 14.44 -3.23
N VAL A 117 12.16 13.40 -3.94
CA VAL A 117 11.62 12.02 -3.87
C VAL A 117 12.69 11.14 -3.23
N ILE A 118 12.39 10.51 -2.12
CA ILE A 118 13.34 9.66 -1.38
C ILE A 118 12.76 8.25 -1.19
N GLY A 119 13.51 7.21 -1.60
CA GLY A 119 13.20 5.81 -1.36
C GLY A 119 11.86 5.36 -1.94
N SER A 120 11.47 5.88 -3.11
CA SER A 120 10.16 5.62 -3.68
C SER A 120 10.19 5.40 -5.19
N ASN A 121 9.81 4.19 -5.61
CA ASN A 121 9.50 3.92 -7.02
C ASN A 121 8.09 4.41 -7.37
N ILE A 122 7.90 5.72 -7.29
CA ILE A 122 6.61 6.39 -7.38
C ILE A 122 5.86 6.13 -8.69
N THR A 123 6.58 5.81 -9.76
CA THR A 123 5.97 5.49 -11.06
C THR A 123 5.17 4.19 -11.02
N GLU A 124 5.52 3.26 -10.15
CA GLU A 124 4.85 1.98 -9.99
C GLU A 124 3.89 1.98 -8.78
N THR A 125 4.34 2.54 -7.66
CA THR A 125 3.56 2.53 -6.42
C THR A 125 2.42 3.55 -6.40
N ASN A 126 2.65 4.73 -7.00
CA ASN A 126 1.70 5.85 -7.03
C ASN A 126 1.71 6.56 -8.40
N PRO A 127 1.22 5.91 -9.47
CA PRO A 127 1.36 6.41 -10.84
C PRO A 127 0.71 7.78 -11.06
N LEU A 128 -0.39 8.10 -10.37
CA LEU A 128 -1.03 9.40 -10.47
C LEU A 128 -0.14 10.52 -9.89
N THR A 129 0.54 10.28 -8.78
CA THR A 129 1.53 11.22 -8.23
C THR A 129 2.71 11.40 -9.21
N ALA A 130 3.17 10.32 -9.84
CA ALA A 130 4.21 10.41 -10.86
C ALA A 130 3.77 11.27 -12.06
N VAL A 131 2.51 11.21 -12.47
CA VAL A 131 1.96 12.08 -13.53
C VAL A 131 2.03 13.55 -13.09
N ARG A 132 1.67 13.89 -11.86
CA ARG A 132 1.77 15.26 -11.34
C ARG A 132 3.21 15.77 -11.27
N ILE A 133 4.17 14.92 -10.89
CA ILE A 133 5.60 15.28 -10.95
C ILE A 133 6.04 15.54 -12.39
N LYS A 134 5.64 14.72 -13.34
CA LYS A 134 5.93 14.95 -14.77
C LYS A 134 5.33 16.25 -15.30
N GLU A 135 4.13 16.59 -14.86
CA GLU A 135 3.48 17.86 -15.18
C GLU A 135 4.27 19.03 -14.57
N ALA A 136 4.70 18.94 -13.31
CA ALA A 136 5.53 19.93 -12.64
C ALA A 136 6.85 20.19 -13.42
N ILE A 137 7.50 19.14 -13.88
CA ILE A 137 8.73 19.27 -14.70
C ILE A 137 8.43 19.96 -16.04
N ARG A 138 7.40 19.51 -16.76
CA ARG A 138 7.13 19.95 -18.13
C ARG A 138 6.55 21.36 -18.23
N VAL A 139 5.62 21.67 -17.32
CA VAL A 139 4.83 22.92 -17.39
C VAL A 139 5.43 24.00 -16.49
N TYR A 140 5.87 23.60 -15.30
CA TYR A 140 6.34 24.56 -14.28
C TYR A 140 7.86 24.58 -14.13
N HIS A 141 8.58 23.77 -14.91
CA HIS A 141 10.04 23.67 -14.89
C HIS A 141 10.62 23.38 -13.50
N SER A 142 9.90 22.59 -12.73
CA SER A 142 10.29 22.16 -11.39
C SER A 142 11.58 21.33 -11.41
N GLN A 143 12.48 21.59 -10.48
CA GLN A 143 13.64 20.75 -10.28
C GLN A 143 13.24 19.50 -9.47
N VAL A 144 13.64 18.32 -9.91
CA VAL A 144 13.33 17.08 -9.21
C VAL A 144 14.62 16.40 -8.79
N ILE A 145 14.74 16.16 -7.49
CA ILE A 145 15.84 15.43 -6.87
C ILE A 145 15.31 14.06 -6.49
N VAL A 146 15.93 13.00 -6.97
CA VAL A 146 15.55 11.63 -6.63
C VAL A 146 16.68 10.96 -5.88
N VAL A 147 16.39 10.51 -4.67
CA VAL A 147 17.32 9.78 -3.81
C VAL A 147 16.79 8.35 -3.65
N ASP A 148 17.55 7.37 -4.12
CA ASP A 148 17.17 5.98 -4.01
C ASP A 148 18.40 5.07 -3.95
N SER A 149 18.21 3.87 -3.45
CA SER A 149 19.23 2.81 -3.47
C SER A 149 19.20 1.98 -4.77
N ALA A 150 18.15 2.11 -5.54
CA ALA A 150 17.98 1.57 -6.89
C ALA A 150 17.89 2.73 -7.89
N ASN A 151 17.74 2.42 -9.17
CA ASN A 151 17.52 3.42 -10.22
C ASN A 151 16.05 3.38 -10.69
N PRO A 152 15.12 3.99 -9.95
CA PRO A 152 13.71 3.98 -10.32
C PRO A 152 13.45 4.76 -11.60
N ASN A 153 12.40 4.43 -12.33
CA ASN A 153 12.05 5.07 -13.59
C ASN A 153 11.94 6.60 -13.50
N ILE A 154 11.53 7.13 -12.35
CA ILE A 154 11.44 8.59 -12.13
C ILE A 154 12.82 9.27 -12.13
N ALA A 155 13.89 8.55 -11.79
CA ALA A 155 15.24 9.10 -11.78
C ALA A 155 15.73 9.54 -13.15
N GLN A 156 15.17 8.97 -14.24
CA GLN A 156 15.47 9.39 -15.61
C GLN A 156 14.95 10.81 -15.92
N LEU A 157 14.00 11.30 -15.16
CA LEU A 157 13.42 12.65 -15.30
C LEU A 157 13.97 13.61 -14.24
N ALA A 158 14.81 13.13 -13.32
CA ALA A 158 15.34 13.93 -12.23
C ALA A 158 16.41 14.90 -12.75
N SER A 159 16.38 16.13 -12.22
CA SER A 159 17.47 17.09 -12.40
C SER A 159 18.74 16.64 -11.69
N HIS A 160 18.56 15.97 -10.54
CA HIS A 160 19.65 15.47 -9.69
C HIS A 160 19.29 14.07 -9.15
N PRO A 161 19.64 12.99 -9.87
CA PRO A 161 19.55 11.64 -9.34
C PRO A 161 20.72 11.37 -8.38
N LEU A 162 20.41 10.91 -7.17
CA LEU A 162 21.39 10.57 -6.13
C LEU A 162 21.21 9.10 -5.75
N LEU A 163 22.21 8.29 -6.08
CA LEU A 163 22.23 6.89 -5.70
C LEU A 163 22.90 6.76 -4.32
N VAL A 164 22.18 6.16 -3.38
CA VAL A 164 22.66 5.95 -2.01
C VAL A 164 22.69 4.45 -1.68
N LYS A 165 23.45 4.07 -0.65
CA LYS A 165 23.41 2.69 -0.16
C LYS A 165 22.05 2.40 0.51
N PRO A 166 21.48 1.20 0.36
CA PRO A 166 20.24 0.83 1.07
C PRO A 166 20.35 1.12 2.57
N GLY A 167 19.34 1.82 3.12
CA GLY A 167 19.28 2.19 4.54
C GLY A 167 20.12 3.39 4.94
N SER A 168 20.77 4.09 4.00
CA SER A 168 21.54 5.30 4.28
C SER A 168 20.78 6.61 4.03
N GLU A 169 19.51 6.54 3.67
CA GLU A 169 18.68 7.71 3.34
C GLU A 169 18.55 8.67 4.53
N SER A 170 18.50 8.14 5.75
CA SER A 170 18.44 8.96 6.99
C SER A 170 19.68 9.82 7.18
N PHE A 171 20.87 9.28 6.88
CA PHE A 171 22.12 10.04 6.99
C PHE A 171 22.18 11.19 5.99
N LEU A 172 21.64 10.97 4.78
CA LEU A 172 21.55 12.04 3.79
C LEU A 172 20.58 13.14 4.27
N ILE A 173 19.41 12.76 4.82
CA ILE A 173 18.44 13.72 5.35
C ILE A 173 19.07 14.52 6.50
N ASP A 174 19.74 13.86 7.42
CA ASP A 174 20.45 14.55 8.53
C ASP A 174 21.52 15.53 8.01
N GLY A 175 22.24 15.15 6.96
CA GLY A 175 23.18 16.02 6.28
C GLY A 175 22.52 17.26 5.66
N LEU A 176 21.38 17.07 4.98
CA LEU A 176 20.62 18.17 4.41
C LEU A 176 20.08 19.12 5.49
N VAL A 177 19.52 18.59 6.59
CA VAL A 177 19.03 19.41 7.72
C VAL A 177 20.14 20.24 8.35
N LYS A 178 21.36 19.72 8.44
CA LYS A 178 22.51 20.46 8.98
C LYS A 178 23.06 21.52 8.03
N SER A 179 22.72 21.43 6.74
CA SER A 179 23.24 22.33 5.68
C SER A 179 22.30 23.52 5.43
N VAL A 180 21.08 23.48 5.94
CA VAL A 180 20.07 24.54 5.88
C VAL A 180 20.01 25.30 7.19
#